data_570bba011914947f23e9a0f4dbeed50a
#
_entry.id   570bba011914947f23e9a0f4dbeed50a
#
_cell.length_a   1.000
_cell.length_b   1.000
_cell.length_c   1.000
_cell.angle_alpha   90.00
_cell.angle_beta   90.00
_cell.angle_gamma   90.00
#
_symmetry.space_group_name_H-M   'P 1'
#
loop_
_entity.id
_entity.type
_entity.pdbx_description
1 polymer ?
#
loop_
_entity_poly.entity_id
_entity_poly.type
_entity_poly.pdbx_seq_one_letter_code
_entity_poly.pdbx_strand_id
1 'polypeptide(L)'
;RLQWDLYNIPHHCSYLSLSDVKGERETEPKPLVKELLLHGKPDAYLVSSSNPIPDLKESYSQEQPPHIQARKAYKRYLKEVSGREFLVTMEEPNANKPEPLIFEITDGGVSWKRSTSIGAPSIVTSRPPRAG
;
A
#
# COMPACT_ATOMS: atom_id res chain seq x y z
N ARG A 1 -23.00 -7.43 -2.16
CA ARG A 1 -22.02 -6.50 -2.69
C ARG A 1 -20.66 -6.76 -2.07
N LEU A 2 -19.64 -6.88 -2.94
CA LEU A 2 -18.30 -7.18 -2.48
C LEU A 2 -17.64 -5.97 -1.86
N GLN A 3 -16.99 -6.21 -0.72
CA GLN A 3 -16.16 -5.22 -0.07
C GLN A 3 -14.79 -5.83 0.15
N TRP A 4 -13.75 -5.00 0.18
CA TRP A 4 -12.40 -5.53 0.35
C TRP A 4 -11.79 -5.02 1.65
N ASP A 5 -11.02 -5.89 2.30
CA ASP A 5 -10.24 -5.56 3.48
C ASP A 5 -8.78 -5.30 3.11
N LEU A 6 -8.35 -5.91 2.03
CA LEU A 6 -6.96 -5.83 1.58
C LEU A 6 -6.96 -5.85 0.07
N TYR A 7 -6.39 -4.83 -0.54
CA TYR A 7 -6.37 -4.70 -2.00
C TYR A 7 -4.93 -4.57 -2.46
N ASN A 8 -4.50 -5.52 -3.28
CA ASN A 8 -3.16 -5.48 -3.86
C ASN A 8 -3.23 -4.70 -5.17
N ILE A 9 -2.59 -3.55 -5.19
CA ILE A 9 -2.64 -2.63 -6.32
C ILE A 9 -1.91 -3.25 -7.52
N PRO A 10 -2.58 -3.35 -8.68
CA PRO A 10 -1.97 -3.97 -9.85
C PRO A 10 -0.91 -3.08 -10.50
N HIS A 11 -0.10 -3.70 -11.35
CA HIS A 11 0.89 -3.01 -12.19
C HIS A 11 1.85 -2.13 -11.41
N HIS A 12 2.24 -2.58 -10.19
CA HIS A 12 3.26 -1.90 -9.37
C HIS A 12 2.94 -0.43 -9.14
N CYS A 13 1.65 -0.14 -8.93
CA CYS A 13 1.16 1.22 -8.71
C CYS A 13 1.37 2.14 -9.92
N SER A 14 1.18 1.59 -11.11
CA SER A 14 1.14 2.40 -12.33
C SER A 14 -0.15 3.19 -12.37
N TYR A 15 -0.10 4.40 -12.97
CA TYR A 15 -1.34 5.14 -13.19
C TYR A 15 -2.31 4.36 -14.07
N LEU A 16 -1.77 3.46 -14.90
CA LEU A 16 -2.61 2.64 -15.78
C LEU A 16 -3.53 1.69 -15.03
N SER A 17 -3.27 1.46 -13.75
CA SER A 17 -4.19 0.69 -12.93
C SER A 17 -5.44 1.49 -12.57
N LEU A 18 -5.46 2.77 -12.84
CA LEU A 18 -6.56 3.67 -12.50
C LEU A 18 -7.22 4.28 -13.74
N SER A 19 -6.41 4.65 -14.73
CA SER A 19 -6.88 5.40 -15.88
C SER A 19 -5.87 5.27 -17.01
N ASP A 20 -6.24 5.75 -18.21
CA ASP A 20 -5.30 5.84 -19.31
C ASP A 20 -4.64 7.23 -19.37
N VAL A 21 -4.99 8.11 -18.44
CA VAL A 21 -4.39 9.44 -18.32
C VAL A 21 -3.75 9.60 -16.96
N LYS A 22 -2.45 9.88 -16.95
CA LYS A 22 -1.70 9.94 -15.69
C LYS A 22 -2.11 11.11 -14.80
N GLY A 23 -2.37 12.27 -15.41
CA GLY A 23 -2.58 13.50 -14.66
C GLY A 23 -1.25 14.13 -14.28
N GLU A 24 -1.28 15.41 -13.98
CA GLU A 24 -0.05 16.12 -13.59
C GLU A 24 0.31 15.85 -12.14
N ARG A 25 -0.67 15.94 -11.27
CA ARG A 25 -0.42 15.83 -9.83
C ARG A 25 -1.05 14.60 -9.23
N GLU A 26 -2.16 14.16 -9.78
CA GLU A 26 -2.89 13.03 -9.24
C GLU A 26 -3.71 12.41 -10.38
N THR A 27 -3.76 11.09 -10.44
CA THR A 27 -4.52 10.39 -11.46
C THR A 27 -5.99 10.38 -11.08
N GLU A 28 -6.85 10.73 -12.02
CA GLU A 28 -8.29 10.64 -11.81
C GLU A 28 -8.74 9.26 -12.27
N PRO A 29 -9.22 8.40 -11.38
CA PRO A 29 -9.58 7.04 -11.77
C PRO A 29 -10.83 7.02 -12.64
N LYS A 30 -10.90 6.02 -13.50
CA LYS A 30 -12.11 5.80 -14.30
C LYS A 30 -13.25 5.39 -13.38
N PRO A 31 -14.50 5.65 -13.81
CA PRO A 31 -15.66 5.44 -12.91
C PRO A 31 -15.74 4.04 -12.29
N LEU A 32 -15.46 2.99 -13.07
CA LEU A 32 -15.54 1.63 -12.52
C LEU A 32 -14.44 1.36 -11.50
N VAL A 33 -13.25 1.91 -11.72
CA VAL A 33 -12.17 1.75 -10.75
C VAL A 33 -12.49 2.53 -9.49
N LYS A 34 -12.99 3.74 -9.65
CA LYS A 34 -13.40 4.55 -8.52
C LYS A 34 -14.44 3.81 -7.68
N GLU A 35 -15.42 3.20 -8.34
CA GLU A 35 -16.45 2.44 -7.63
C GLU A 35 -15.83 1.29 -6.85
N LEU A 36 -14.90 0.56 -7.45
CA LEU A 36 -14.22 -0.54 -6.78
C LEU A 36 -13.48 -0.04 -5.53
N LEU A 37 -12.77 1.07 -5.66
CA LEU A 37 -12.01 1.61 -4.53
C LEU A 37 -12.94 2.04 -3.40
N LEU A 38 -14.12 2.54 -3.73
CA LEU A 38 -15.09 2.97 -2.71
C LEU A 38 -15.75 1.80 -1.99
N HIS A 39 -15.49 0.56 -2.41
CA HIS A 39 -15.98 -0.62 -1.70
C HIS A 39 -15.03 -1.10 -0.61
N GLY A 40 -13.98 -0.36 -0.33
CA GLY A 40 -13.09 -0.70 0.78
C GLY A 40 -13.83 -0.59 2.11
N LYS A 41 -13.53 -1.51 3.00
CA LYS A 41 -14.09 -1.47 4.35
C LYS A 41 -13.32 -0.49 5.22
N PRO A 42 -13.93 0.00 6.30
CA PRO A 42 -13.15 0.73 7.30
C PRO A 42 -11.98 -0.12 7.76
N ASP A 43 -10.84 0.52 8.00
CA ASP A 43 -9.59 -0.11 8.42
C ASP A 43 -8.95 -1.01 7.36
N ALA A 44 -9.38 -0.91 6.11
CA ALA A 44 -8.80 -1.68 5.01
C ALA A 44 -7.38 -1.20 4.67
N TYR A 45 -6.65 -2.07 3.99
CA TYR A 45 -5.28 -1.77 3.55
C TYR A 45 -5.19 -1.77 2.04
N LEU A 46 -4.39 -0.85 1.51
CA LEU A 46 -3.93 -0.91 0.12
C LEU A 46 -2.45 -1.25 0.14
N VAL A 47 -2.04 -2.17 -0.72
CA VAL A 47 -0.65 -2.60 -0.79
C VAL A 47 -0.14 -2.44 -2.20
N SER A 48 1.01 -1.78 -2.33
CA SER A 48 1.71 -1.66 -3.59
C SER A 48 2.97 -2.51 -3.56
N SER A 49 3.04 -3.51 -4.43
CA SER A 49 4.24 -4.32 -4.59
C SER A 49 5.15 -3.58 -5.57
N SER A 50 5.92 -2.65 -5.08
CA SER A 50 6.69 -1.77 -5.94
C SER A 50 7.90 -1.21 -5.22
N ASN A 51 8.76 -0.57 -5.98
CA ASN A 51 9.84 0.24 -5.44
C ASN A 51 9.26 1.40 -4.64
N PRO A 52 10.08 2.08 -3.82
CA PRO A 52 9.61 3.25 -3.07
C PRO A 52 9.02 4.30 -3.99
N ILE A 53 8.05 5.04 -3.47
CA ILE A 53 7.34 6.06 -4.24
C ILE A 53 7.51 7.41 -3.55
N PRO A 54 8.67 8.03 -3.67
CA PRO A 54 8.91 9.32 -3.00
C PRO A 54 8.10 10.43 -3.65
N ASP A 55 7.75 11.43 -2.86
CA ASP A 55 7.04 12.59 -3.38
C ASP A 55 8.06 13.70 -3.60
N LEU A 56 8.81 13.58 -4.68
CA LEU A 56 9.80 14.56 -5.08
C LEU A 56 9.38 15.18 -6.39
N LYS A 57 9.93 16.36 -6.71
CA LYS A 57 9.57 17.04 -7.94
C LYS A 57 9.76 16.14 -9.16
N GLU A 58 10.90 15.45 -9.21
CA GLU A 58 11.22 14.58 -10.34
C GLU A 58 10.33 13.33 -10.41
N SER A 59 9.64 12.99 -9.32
CA SER A 59 8.77 11.83 -9.31
C SER A 59 7.60 12.00 -10.27
N TYR A 60 7.18 13.23 -10.49
CA TYR A 60 5.99 13.51 -11.31
C TYR A 60 6.24 13.31 -12.81
N SER A 61 7.51 13.24 -13.23
CA SER A 61 7.84 12.99 -14.62
C SER A 61 8.36 11.57 -14.86
N GLN A 62 8.28 10.72 -13.85
CA GLN A 62 8.75 9.35 -13.98
C GLN A 62 7.89 8.56 -14.95
N GLU A 63 8.53 7.89 -15.92
CA GLU A 63 7.80 7.16 -16.95
C GLU A 63 7.39 5.76 -16.51
N GLN A 64 8.29 5.05 -15.81
CA GLN A 64 8.02 3.70 -15.36
C GLN A 64 7.35 3.70 -13.98
N PRO A 65 6.49 2.72 -13.70
CA PRO A 65 5.90 2.64 -12.37
C PRO A 65 6.96 2.37 -11.31
N PRO A 66 6.70 2.74 -10.08
CA PRO A 66 5.45 3.27 -9.58
C PRO A 66 5.29 4.76 -9.88
N HIS A 67 4.04 5.24 -9.89
CA HIS A 67 3.76 6.64 -10.17
C HIS A 67 3.19 7.34 -8.96
N ILE A 68 3.77 8.49 -8.60
CA ILE A 68 3.30 9.25 -7.45
C ILE A 68 1.85 9.73 -7.65
N GLN A 69 1.47 10.02 -8.89
CA GLN A 69 0.10 10.43 -9.18
C GLN A 69 -0.90 9.34 -8.83
N ALA A 70 -0.54 8.07 -9.09
CA ALA A 70 -1.38 6.94 -8.73
C ALA A 70 -1.44 6.77 -7.22
N ARG A 71 -0.30 6.87 -6.55
CA ARG A 71 -0.24 6.75 -5.09
C ARG A 71 -1.17 7.76 -4.43
N LYS A 72 -1.15 8.99 -4.91
CA LYS A 72 -2.00 10.03 -4.34
C LYS A 72 -3.47 9.71 -4.52
N ALA A 73 -3.84 9.20 -5.69
CA ALA A 73 -5.23 8.81 -5.93
C ALA A 73 -5.66 7.68 -5.00
N TYR A 74 -4.85 6.64 -4.90
CA TYR A 74 -5.17 5.51 -4.03
C TYR A 74 -5.31 5.96 -2.57
N LYS A 75 -4.43 6.82 -2.11
CA LYS A 75 -4.49 7.30 -0.73
C LYS A 75 -5.73 8.13 -0.49
N ARG A 76 -6.15 8.92 -1.49
CA ARG A 76 -7.37 9.70 -1.37
C ARG A 76 -8.58 8.79 -1.15
N TYR A 77 -8.71 7.74 -1.97
CA TYR A 77 -9.87 6.85 -1.86
C TYR A 77 -9.81 5.98 -0.62
N LEU A 78 -8.60 5.60 -0.19
CA LEU A 78 -8.47 4.89 1.07
C LEU A 78 -9.00 5.74 2.22
N LYS A 79 -8.70 7.03 2.21
CA LYS A 79 -9.18 7.94 3.23
C LYS A 79 -10.70 8.06 3.17
N GLU A 80 -11.27 8.08 1.95
CA GLU A 80 -12.73 8.18 1.77
C GLU A 80 -13.46 7.02 2.46
N VAL A 81 -12.89 5.84 2.44
CA VAL A 81 -13.53 4.66 3.05
C VAL A 81 -13.07 4.44 4.49
N SER A 82 -12.35 5.39 5.06
CA SER A 82 -11.79 5.27 6.41
C SER A 82 -10.86 4.08 6.54
N GLY A 83 -10.09 3.84 5.49
CA GLY A 83 -9.10 2.78 5.49
C GLY A 83 -7.95 3.07 6.42
N ARG A 84 -7.12 2.06 6.68
CA ARG A 84 -6.06 2.19 7.67
C ARG A 84 -4.75 2.68 7.08
N GLU A 85 -4.19 1.97 6.10
CA GLU A 85 -2.90 2.36 5.56
C GLU A 85 -2.69 1.93 4.13
N PHE A 86 -1.90 2.74 3.42
CA PHE A 86 -1.36 2.43 2.11
C PHE A 86 0.09 2.02 2.33
N LEU A 87 0.43 0.78 2.00
CA LEU A 87 1.75 0.24 2.25
C LEU A 87 2.48 -0.07 0.95
N VAL A 88 3.77 0.27 0.89
CA VAL A 88 4.62 -0.04 -0.25
C VAL A 88 5.65 -1.05 0.22
N THR A 89 5.75 -2.19 -0.47
CA THR A 89 6.60 -3.29 -0.02
C THR A 89 8.05 -2.87 0.18
N MET A 90 8.58 -2.02 -0.69
CA MET A 90 9.99 -1.61 -0.58
C MET A 90 10.19 -0.37 0.29
N GLU A 91 9.13 0.08 0.98
CA GLU A 91 9.25 1.18 1.94
C GLU A 91 9.13 0.72 3.39
N GLU A 92 8.68 -0.53 3.63
CA GLU A 92 8.36 -0.97 4.99
C GLU A 92 9.33 -2.03 5.48
N PRO A 93 9.80 -1.95 6.70
CA PRO A 93 9.57 -0.89 7.69
C PRO A 93 10.29 0.40 7.34
N ASN A 94 11.30 0.34 6.49
CA ASN A 94 11.91 1.54 5.93
C ASN A 94 12.57 1.19 4.59
N ALA A 95 12.81 2.20 3.76
CA ALA A 95 13.28 1.97 2.41
C ALA A 95 14.71 1.44 2.34
N ASN A 96 15.50 1.64 3.40
CA ASN A 96 16.87 1.16 3.43
C ASN A 96 16.95 -0.33 3.76
N LYS A 97 15.96 -0.85 4.44
CA LYS A 97 15.95 -2.26 4.83
C LYS A 97 14.52 -2.77 4.81
N PRO A 98 13.97 -2.98 3.62
CA PRO A 98 12.60 -3.48 3.53
C PRO A 98 12.50 -4.93 3.99
N GLU A 99 11.35 -5.29 4.53
CA GLU A 99 11.04 -6.64 4.98
C GLU A 99 9.68 -7.03 4.44
N PRO A 100 9.36 -8.33 4.35
CA PRO A 100 8.06 -8.74 3.85
C PRO A 100 6.91 -8.17 4.67
N LEU A 101 5.82 -7.83 3.99
CA LEU A 101 4.59 -7.45 4.66
C LEU A 101 3.82 -8.70 5.01
N ILE A 102 3.43 -8.83 6.26
CA ILE A 102 2.70 -9.99 6.74
C ILE A 102 1.38 -9.54 7.32
N PHE A 103 0.29 -10.13 6.84
CA PHE A 103 -1.04 -9.82 7.32
C PHE A 103 -1.66 -11.03 7.98
N GLU A 104 -2.38 -10.78 9.06
CA GLU A 104 -3.16 -11.82 9.72
C GLU A 104 -4.62 -11.62 9.34
N ILE A 105 -5.27 -12.67 8.88
CA ILE A 105 -6.67 -12.63 8.47
C ILE A 105 -7.46 -13.47 9.45
N THR A 106 -8.45 -12.84 10.10
CA THR A 106 -9.30 -13.52 11.08
C THR A 106 -10.74 -13.15 10.79
N ASP A 107 -11.67 -13.72 11.57
CA ASP A 107 -13.08 -13.36 11.45
C ASP A 107 -13.31 -11.88 11.74
N GLY A 108 -12.42 -11.27 12.52
CA GLY A 108 -12.54 -9.86 12.84
C GLY A 108 -11.96 -8.93 11.79
N GLY A 109 -11.34 -9.46 10.73
CA GLY A 109 -10.79 -8.66 9.67
C GLY A 109 -9.33 -8.95 9.39
N VAL A 110 -8.62 -7.95 8.88
CA VAL A 110 -7.23 -8.06 8.46
C VAL A 110 -6.38 -7.10 9.27
N SER A 111 -5.22 -7.56 9.75
CA SER A 111 -4.31 -6.67 10.44
C SER A 111 -2.88 -6.89 9.95
N TRP A 112 -2.14 -5.80 9.84
CA TRP A 112 -0.75 -5.84 9.42
C TRP A 112 0.12 -6.18 10.62
N LYS A 113 0.91 -7.25 10.47
CA LYS A 113 1.80 -7.69 11.55
C LYS A 113 3.14 -7.02 11.36
N ARG A 114 3.36 -5.93 12.05
CA ARG A 114 4.62 -5.23 11.97
C ARG A 114 5.72 -6.04 12.64
N SER A 115 6.94 -5.87 12.11
CA SER A 115 8.09 -6.43 12.76
C SER A 115 8.26 -5.76 14.12
N THR A 116 8.42 -6.59 15.16
CA THR A 116 8.64 -6.08 16.49
C THR A 116 10.07 -6.23 16.90
N SER A 117 10.90 -6.54 15.96
CA SER A 117 12.28 -6.77 16.25
C SER A 117 12.99 -5.56 16.72
N ILE A 118 12.31 -4.52 16.89
CA ILE A 118 12.94 -3.39 17.33
C ILE A 118 13.43 -3.57 18.66
N GLY A 119 14.58 -3.76 18.75
CA GLY A 119 15.15 -3.83 19.92
C GLY A 119 14.27 -4.40 20.86
N ALA A 120 13.63 -4.83 20.69
CA ALA A 120 12.90 -5.36 21.62
C ALA A 120 13.51 -6.55 22.02
N PRO A 121 13.79 -6.67 22.47
CA PRO A 121 14.18 -7.57 22.54
C PRO A 121 13.84 -8.55 22.74
N SER A 122 13.57 -8.60 22.48
CA SER A 122 13.38 -9.34 22.45
C SER A 122 13.33 -10.19 22.46
N ILE A 123 13.12 -10.44 22.50
CA ILE A 123 13.08 -11.16 22.36
C ILE A 123 13.48 -11.94 22.17
N VAL A 124 13.52 -12.15 22.14
CA VAL A 124 13.91 -12.79 21.80
C VAL A 124 14.17 -13.64 21.75
N THR A 125 14.04 -13.67 21.58
CA THR A 125 14.23 -14.34 21.37
C THR A 125 14.46 -15.23 21.13
N SER A 126 14.40 -15.32 21.19
CA SER A 126 14.56 -15.86 20.79
C SER A 126 14.83 -16.59 20.21
N ARG A 127 14.70 -16.45 20.04
CA ARG A 127 14.78 -16.91 19.24
C ARG A 127 15.38 -17.29 18.62
N PRO A 128 15.47 -17.40 18.52
CA PRO A 128 15.77 -17.46 17.70
C PRO A 128 15.81 -17.47 17.06
N PRO A 129 15.69 -17.09 16.82
CA PRO A 129 15.45 -16.85 16.05
C PRO A 129 15.25 -16.93 15.28
N ARG A 130 14.89 -16.50 15.11
CA ARG A 130 14.61 -16.46 14.34
C ARG A 130 14.44 -16.61 13.60
N ALA A 131 14.03 -16.45 13.48
CA ALA A 131 13.99 -16.45 12.75
C ALA A 131 13.62 -16.26 12.45
N GLY A 132 13.10 -15.90 12.58
CA GLY A 132 12.85 -15.72 12.16
C GLY A 132 12.68 -15.62 12.15
#